data_ee12861bc506e4ef401cbb09530daad0
#
_entry.id   ee12861bc506e4ef401cbb09530daad0
#
_cell.length_a   1.000
_cell.length_b   1.000
_cell.length_c   1.000
_cell.angle_alpha   90.00
_cell.angle_beta   90.00
_cell.angle_gamma   90.00
#
_symmetry.space_group_name_H-M   'P 1'
#
loop_
_entity.id
_entity.type
_entity.pdbx_description
1 polymer ?
#
loop_
_entity_poly.entity_id
_entity_poly.type
_entity_poly.pdbx_seq_one_letter_code
_entity_poly.pdbx_strand_id
1 'polypeptide(L)'
;LPVAWGAPDNRERLARYKVLERKHEARQPEEEDDAFLRRCAIVATISRVAASDGDADRLVELLQRSNRLNYTKDRPDSTWDVLDVAGAYDSYKDEPGERICWKVIVRDAFGEYGVVGVVAASRTGDDWRPRHFTFSCRCAGMRVDAALAAWLVARLGTSALPAAAEGLLAVDASAVTIVVDD
;
A
#
# COMPACT_ATOMS: atom_id res chain seq x y z
N LEU A 1 20.03 -7.91 21.97
CA LEU A 1 20.92 -7.85 20.81
C LEU A 1 20.17 -7.13 19.70
N PRO A 2 20.73 -6.09 19.05
CA PRO A 2 20.07 -5.44 17.93
C PRO A 2 19.99 -6.45 16.78
N VAL A 3 18.77 -6.68 16.28
CA VAL A 3 18.54 -7.44 15.05
C VAL A 3 19.21 -6.67 13.92
N ALA A 4 20.21 -7.29 13.31
CA ALA A 4 20.84 -6.73 12.13
C ALA A 4 19.78 -6.78 10.99
N TRP A 5 19.19 -5.65 10.71
CA TRP A 5 18.34 -5.43 9.53
C TRP A 5 19.17 -5.74 8.29
N GLY A 6 18.85 -6.83 7.61
CA GLY A 6 19.44 -7.12 6.33
C GLY A 6 19.22 -5.89 5.43
N ALA A 7 20.30 -5.21 5.06
CA ALA A 7 20.22 -4.09 4.14
C ALA A 7 19.56 -4.61 2.86
N PRO A 8 18.46 -4.00 2.38
CA PRO A 8 17.85 -4.41 1.12
C PRO A 8 18.92 -4.39 0.03
N ASP A 9 18.95 -5.40 -0.80
CA ASP A 9 19.96 -5.51 -1.85
C ASP A 9 20.01 -4.19 -2.62
N ASN A 10 21.15 -3.52 -2.56
CA ASN A 10 21.35 -2.23 -3.21
C ASN A 10 21.01 -2.26 -4.71
N ARG A 11 21.06 -3.43 -5.34
CA ARG A 11 20.73 -3.65 -6.75
C ARG A 11 19.24 -3.52 -7.02
N GLU A 12 18.39 -4.12 -6.20
CA GLU A 12 16.94 -3.98 -6.34
C GLU A 12 16.49 -2.53 -6.09
N ARG A 13 17.07 -1.91 -5.09
CA ARG A 13 16.78 -0.51 -4.79
C ARG A 13 17.17 0.40 -5.96
N LEU A 14 18.34 0.19 -6.54
CA LEU A 14 18.83 0.92 -7.71
C LEU A 14 17.93 0.68 -8.94
N ALA A 15 17.52 -0.56 -9.18
CA ALA A 15 16.62 -0.90 -10.28
C ALA A 15 15.29 -0.14 -10.18
N ARG A 16 14.72 -0.02 -8.98
CA ARG A 16 13.47 0.71 -8.72
C ARG A 16 13.63 2.23 -8.94
N TYR A 17 14.78 2.81 -8.63
CA TYR A 17 15.05 4.22 -8.96
C TYR A 17 15.15 4.46 -10.46
N LYS A 18 15.75 3.55 -11.21
CA LYS A 18 15.81 3.63 -12.68
C LYS A 18 14.43 3.55 -13.34
N VAL A 19 13.46 2.88 -12.73
CA VAL A 19 12.07 2.90 -13.21
C VAL A 19 11.49 4.31 -13.10
N LEU A 20 11.70 4.99 -11.97
CA LEU A 20 11.23 6.36 -11.75
C LEU A 20 11.90 7.36 -12.71
N GLU A 21 13.20 7.23 -12.95
CA GLU A 21 13.93 8.08 -13.91
C GLU A 21 13.37 7.92 -15.33
N ARG A 22 13.23 6.68 -15.81
CA ARG A 22 12.65 6.40 -17.15
C ARG A 22 11.23 6.96 -17.28
N LYS A 23 10.42 6.85 -16.24
CA LYS A 23 9.07 7.40 -16.22
C LYS A 23 9.07 8.92 -16.29
N HIS A 24 9.98 9.56 -15.56
CA HIS A 24 10.13 11.02 -15.60
C HIS A 24 10.58 11.52 -16.97
N GLU A 25 11.58 10.87 -17.57
CA GLU A 25 12.10 11.18 -18.91
C GLU A 25 11.06 10.96 -20.02
N ALA A 26 10.18 9.97 -19.86
CA ALA A 26 9.15 9.66 -20.84
C ALA A 26 7.97 10.65 -20.85
N ARG A 27 7.85 11.49 -19.82
CA ARG A 27 6.79 12.51 -19.74
C ARG A 27 7.12 13.68 -20.66
N GLN A 28 6.17 14.00 -21.55
CA GLN A 28 6.29 15.16 -22.42
C GLN A 28 5.97 16.45 -21.64
N PRO A 29 6.67 17.58 -21.92
CA PRO A 29 6.49 18.81 -21.16
C PRO A 29 5.07 19.40 -21.16
N GLU A 30 4.31 19.16 -22.22
CA GLU A 30 2.94 19.69 -22.41
C GLU A 30 1.87 18.59 -22.21
N GLU A 31 2.25 17.38 -21.78
CA GLU A 31 1.31 16.28 -21.59
C GLU A 31 0.49 16.49 -20.31
N GLU A 32 -0.83 16.46 -20.45
CA GLU A 32 -1.74 16.50 -19.29
C GLU A 32 -1.55 15.28 -18.39
N ASP A 33 -1.68 15.48 -17.07
CA ASP A 33 -1.49 14.45 -16.07
C ASP A 33 -2.32 13.19 -16.34
N ASP A 34 -3.59 13.36 -16.70
CA ASP A 34 -4.51 12.25 -16.96
C ASP A 34 -4.12 11.44 -18.19
N ALA A 35 -3.68 12.11 -19.25
CA ALA A 35 -3.22 11.44 -20.48
C ALA A 35 -1.94 10.63 -20.19
N PHE A 36 -1.00 11.21 -19.45
CA PHE A 36 0.21 10.54 -19.04
C PHE A 36 -0.08 9.30 -18.17
N LEU A 37 -0.94 9.43 -17.15
CA LEU A 37 -1.27 8.31 -16.27
C LEU A 37 -1.95 7.16 -17.02
N ARG A 38 -2.87 7.46 -17.96
CA ARG A 38 -3.47 6.40 -18.81
C ARG A 38 -2.43 5.69 -19.67
N ARG A 39 -1.47 6.42 -20.23
CA ARG A 39 -0.37 5.85 -21.02
C ARG A 39 0.58 5.00 -20.17
N CYS A 40 0.71 5.29 -18.88
CA CYS A 40 1.50 4.48 -17.96
C CYS A 40 0.94 3.07 -17.76
N ALA A 41 -0.34 2.82 -18.01
CA ALA A 41 -0.98 1.51 -17.83
C ALA A 41 -0.71 0.93 -16.42
N ILE A 42 -1.04 1.70 -15.39
CA ILE A 42 -0.75 1.38 -13.99
C ILE A 42 -1.63 0.21 -13.53
N VAL A 43 -1.00 -0.80 -12.97
CA VAL A 43 -1.68 -1.96 -12.36
C VAL A 43 -1.27 -2.06 -10.90
N ALA A 44 -2.26 -2.04 -10.01
CA ALA A 44 -2.12 -2.28 -8.59
C ALA A 44 -2.67 -3.68 -8.24
N THR A 45 -1.79 -4.59 -7.87
CA THR A 45 -2.17 -5.93 -7.41
C THR A 45 -2.31 -5.92 -5.90
N ILE A 46 -3.43 -6.39 -5.40
CA ILE A 46 -3.77 -6.49 -3.98
C ILE A 46 -3.77 -7.95 -3.60
N SER A 47 -2.93 -8.34 -2.65
CA SER A 47 -2.85 -9.71 -2.13
C SER A 47 -2.97 -9.69 -0.61
N ARG A 48 -3.60 -10.71 -0.03
CA ARG A 48 -3.64 -10.88 1.43
C ARG A 48 -2.22 -11.11 1.96
N VAL A 49 -1.94 -10.55 3.14
CA VAL A 49 -0.70 -10.84 3.87
C VAL A 49 -0.91 -12.12 4.68
N ALA A 50 -0.03 -13.09 4.46
CA ALA A 50 0.00 -14.33 5.23
C ALA A 50 1.23 -14.39 6.14
N ALA A 51 1.16 -15.20 7.21
CA ALA A 51 2.30 -15.39 8.13
C ALA A 51 3.55 -15.98 7.45
N SER A 52 3.32 -16.75 6.37
CA SER A 52 4.38 -17.35 5.56
C SER A 52 5.03 -16.38 4.57
N ASP A 53 4.46 -15.18 4.40
CA ASP A 53 4.98 -14.21 3.45
C ASP A 53 6.30 -13.62 3.95
N GLY A 54 7.34 -13.69 3.14
CA GLY A 54 8.61 -13.03 3.40
C GLY A 54 8.56 -11.49 3.36
N ASP A 55 7.38 -10.92 3.10
CA ASP A 55 7.18 -9.47 2.92
C ASP A 55 6.96 -8.71 4.23
N ALA A 56 6.77 -9.39 5.37
CA ALA A 56 6.43 -8.73 6.63
C ALA A 56 7.46 -7.65 7.04
N ASP A 57 8.76 -7.93 6.90
CA ASP A 57 9.81 -6.93 7.16
C ASP A 57 9.71 -5.73 6.23
N ARG A 58 9.34 -5.96 4.97
CA ARG A 58 9.15 -4.90 4.00
C ARG A 58 7.93 -4.04 4.35
N LEU A 59 6.86 -4.62 4.86
CA LEU A 59 5.68 -3.88 5.32
C LEU A 59 6.01 -3.02 6.54
N VAL A 60 6.76 -3.55 7.52
CA VAL A 60 7.25 -2.78 8.66
C VAL A 60 8.09 -1.58 8.18
N GLU A 61 9.07 -1.82 7.30
CA GLU A 61 9.90 -0.76 6.74
C GLU A 61 9.05 0.32 6.06
N LEU A 62 8.04 -0.09 5.29
CA LEU A 62 7.13 0.82 4.61
C LEU A 62 6.37 1.70 5.61
N LEU A 63 5.78 1.10 6.64
CA LEU A 63 5.00 1.80 7.66
C LEU A 63 5.87 2.77 8.47
N GLN A 64 7.08 2.38 8.81
CA GLN A 64 8.01 3.23 9.57
C GLN A 64 8.54 4.42 8.75
N ARG A 65 8.80 4.22 7.47
CA ARG A 65 9.42 5.25 6.60
C ARG A 65 8.41 6.15 5.90
N SER A 66 7.18 5.69 5.69
CA SER A 66 6.17 6.50 5.02
C SER A 66 5.65 7.58 5.95
N ASN A 67 5.72 8.82 5.52
CA ASN A 67 5.22 9.95 6.28
C ASN A 67 4.03 10.60 5.58
N ARG A 68 4.23 11.04 4.34
CA ARG A 68 3.27 11.82 3.59
C ARG A 68 2.03 11.00 3.18
N LEU A 69 2.23 9.76 2.75
CA LEU A 69 1.18 8.83 2.31
C LEU A 69 0.84 7.78 3.38
N ASN A 70 1.09 8.08 4.65
CA ASN A 70 0.61 7.30 5.78
C ASN A 70 -0.61 8.02 6.39
N TYR A 71 -1.80 7.59 6.02
CA TYR A 71 -3.06 8.23 6.39
C TYR A 71 -3.53 7.87 7.79
N THR A 72 -3.10 6.75 8.34
CA THR A 72 -3.43 6.34 9.73
C THR A 72 -2.42 6.87 10.74
N LYS A 73 -1.21 7.26 10.29
CA LYS A 73 -0.08 7.69 11.13
C LYS A 73 0.43 6.64 12.12
N ASP A 74 -0.09 5.43 12.03
CA ASP A 74 0.36 4.30 12.83
C ASP A 74 1.70 3.75 12.30
N ARG A 75 2.61 3.42 13.22
CA ARG A 75 3.98 2.98 12.91
C ARG A 75 4.35 1.81 13.81
N PRO A 76 4.07 0.58 13.37
CA PRO A 76 4.44 -0.60 14.14
C PRO A 76 5.96 -0.70 14.30
N ASP A 77 6.39 -1.19 15.43
CA ASP A 77 7.81 -1.29 15.78
C ASP A 77 8.44 -2.60 15.30
N SER A 78 7.63 -3.61 15.02
CA SER A 78 8.12 -4.96 14.74
C SER A 78 7.34 -5.67 13.63
N THR A 79 7.95 -6.73 13.10
CA THR A 79 7.30 -7.67 12.18
C THR A 79 6.07 -8.33 12.81
N TRP A 80 6.10 -8.58 14.12
CA TRP A 80 5.00 -9.18 14.86
C TRP A 80 3.76 -8.28 14.83
N ASP A 81 3.92 -6.97 15.00
CA ASP A 81 2.81 -6.02 14.97
C ASP A 81 2.09 -6.03 13.62
N VAL A 82 2.83 -6.15 12.52
CA VAL A 82 2.26 -6.25 11.16
C VAL A 82 1.53 -7.58 10.98
N LEU A 83 2.11 -8.67 11.44
CA LEU A 83 1.51 -9.99 11.34
C LEU A 83 0.28 -10.14 12.25
N ASP A 84 0.27 -9.46 13.41
CA ASP A 84 -0.89 -9.39 14.27
C ASP A 84 -2.04 -8.65 13.58
N VAL A 85 -1.78 -7.50 12.96
CA VAL A 85 -2.79 -6.78 12.17
C VAL A 85 -3.31 -7.62 11.00
N ALA A 86 -2.48 -8.50 10.45
CA ALA A 86 -2.87 -9.46 9.41
C ALA A 86 -3.74 -10.62 9.93
N GLY A 87 -3.88 -10.76 11.25
CA GLY A 87 -4.55 -11.91 11.86
C GLY A 87 -3.75 -13.21 11.76
N ALA A 88 -2.46 -13.12 11.45
CA ALA A 88 -1.59 -14.28 11.25
C ALA A 88 -1.09 -14.87 12.58
N TYR A 89 -1.26 -14.20 13.69
CA TYR A 89 -0.87 -14.65 15.02
C TYR A 89 -2.05 -14.61 15.99
N ASP A 90 -2.31 -15.72 16.64
CA ASP A 90 -3.34 -15.93 17.67
C ASP A 90 -3.04 -15.22 19.01
N SER A 91 -1.95 -14.46 19.10
CA SER A 91 -1.40 -14.02 20.37
C SER A 91 -2.09 -12.78 20.98
N TYR A 92 -2.93 -12.06 20.26
CA TYR A 92 -3.75 -10.99 20.83
C TYR A 92 -5.19 -11.45 21.00
N LYS A 93 -5.39 -12.21 22.08
CA LYS A 93 -6.71 -12.75 22.49
C LYS A 93 -7.69 -11.70 23.01
N ASP A 94 -7.26 -10.45 23.16
CA ASP A 94 -8.05 -9.40 23.83
C ASP A 94 -8.85 -8.49 22.90
N GLU A 95 -8.68 -8.59 21.57
CA GLU A 95 -9.56 -7.93 20.60
C GLU A 95 -10.33 -8.97 19.78
N PRO A 96 -11.55 -9.34 20.17
CA PRO A 96 -12.38 -10.21 19.38
C PRO A 96 -12.84 -9.46 18.12
N GLY A 97 -12.36 -9.88 16.95
CA GLY A 97 -12.78 -9.28 15.72
C GLY A 97 -12.06 -9.87 14.50
N GLU A 98 -12.72 -9.79 13.35
CA GLU A 98 -12.10 -10.14 12.08
C GLU A 98 -11.04 -9.10 11.72
N ARG A 99 -9.88 -9.55 11.27
CA ARG A 99 -8.77 -8.71 10.82
C ARG A 99 -8.43 -9.05 9.40
N ILE A 100 -8.06 -8.03 8.64
CA ILE A 100 -7.70 -8.20 7.26
C ILE A 100 -6.55 -7.25 6.92
N CYS A 101 -5.53 -7.78 6.27
CA CYS A 101 -4.40 -6.99 5.82
C CYS A 101 -4.03 -7.39 4.40
N TRP A 102 -3.86 -6.37 3.55
CA TRP A 102 -3.41 -6.53 2.18
C TRP A 102 -2.11 -5.78 1.93
N LYS A 103 -1.23 -6.39 1.18
CA LYS A 103 -0.10 -5.72 0.53
C LYS A 103 -0.50 -5.26 -0.86
N VAL A 104 0.07 -4.15 -1.29
CA VAL A 104 -0.18 -3.56 -2.60
C VAL A 104 1.12 -3.54 -3.39
N ILE A 105 1.11 -4.23 -4.53
CA ILE A 105 2.23 -4.29 -5.47
C ILE A 105 1.85 -3.49 -6.70
N VAL A 106 2.73 -2.64 -7.20
CA VAL A 106 2.46 -1.80 -8.36
C VAL A 106 3.47 -2.06 -9.46
N ARG A 107 2.96 -2.14 -10.68
CA ARG A 107 3.72 -2.11 -11.92
C ARG A 107 3.09 -1.17 -12.93
N ASP A 108 3.86 -0.69 -13.86
CA ASP A 108 3.38 0.08 -15.01
C ASP A 108 4.22 -0.21 -16.26
N ALA A 109 4.00 0.55 -17.34
CA ALA A 109 4.74 0.39 -18.59
C ALA A 109 6.26 0.57 -18.46
N PHE A 110 6.75 1.20 -17.38
CA PHE A 110 8.17 1.48 -17.15
C PHE A 110 8.86 0.41 -16.28
N GLY A 111 8.08 -0.37 -15.51
CA GLY A 111 8.60 -1.46 -14.70
C GLY A 111 7.82 -1.73 -13.42
N GLU A 112 8.45 -2.47 -12.51
CA GLU A 112 7.88 -2.89 -11.24
C GLU A 112 8.39 -2.02 -10.09
N TYR A 113 7.47 -1.63 -9.20
CA TYR A 113 7.77 -0.83 -8.00
C TYR A 113 7.88 -1.69 -6.74
N GLY A 114 7.52 -2.98 -6.84
CA GLY A 114 7.44 -3.92 -5.72
C GLY A 114 6.31 -3.58 -4.75
N VAL A 115 6.44 -4.01 -3.50
CA VAL A 115 5.47 -3.68 -2.45
C VAL A 115 5.55 -2.20 -2.12
N VAL A 116 4.48 -1.48 -2.43
CA VAL A 116 4.37 -0.02 -2.28
C VAL A 116 3.27 0.41 -1.33
N GLY A 117 2.42 -0.49 -0.88
CA GLY A 117 1.33 -0.13 0.02
C GLY A 117 0.96 -1.26 0.97
N VAL A 118 0.36 -0.86 2.09
CA VAL A 118 -0.31 -1.74 3.04
C VAL A 118 -1.66 -1.15 3.40
N VAL A 119 -2.69 -1.97 3.33
CA VAL A 119 -4.06 -1.64 3.69
C VAL A 119 -4.54 -2.67 4.69
N ALA A 120 -4.95 -2.24 5.87
CA ALA A 120 -5.43 -3.13 6.91
C ALA A 120 -6.62 -2.54 7.65
N ALA A 121 -7.55 -3.40 8.01
CA ALA A 121 -8.72 -3.04 8.79
C ALA A 121 -9.05 -4.14 9.81
N SER A 122 -9.68 -3.76 10.92
CA SER A 122 -10.24 -4.66 11.91
C SER A 122 -11.75 -4.43 12.04
N ARG A 123 -12.50 -5.50 12.30
CA ARG A 123 -13.94 -5.44 12.46
C ARG A 123 -14.31 -5.55 13.94
N THR A 124 -15.15 -4.65 14.42
CA THR A 124 -15.72 -4.71 15.76
C THR A 124 -17.25 -4.56 15.62
N GLY A 125 -17.99 -5.61 15.95
CA GLY A 125 -19.42 -5.67 15.63
C GLY A 125 -19.63 -5.68 14.10
N ASP A 126 -20.45 -4.74 13.61
CA ASP A 126 -20.76 -4.63 12.18
C ASP A 126 -19.85 -3.67 11.43
N ASP A 127 -19.02 -2.90 12.12
CA ASP A 127 -18.21 -1.85 11.54
C ASP A 127 -16.75 -2.24 11.37
N TRP A 128 -16.22 -1.93 10.19
CA TRP A 128 -14.79 -1.99 9.93
C TRP A 128 -14.10 -0.70 10.37
N ARG A 129 -12.92 -0.82 10.95
CA ARG A 129 -12.07 0.30 11.36
C ARG A 129 -10.72 0.22 10.68
N PRO A 130 -10.19 1.33 10.14
CA PRO A 130 -8.88 1.33 9.50
C PRO A 130 -7.78 1.09 10.55
N ARG A 131 -6.83 0.23 10.20
CA ARG A 131 -5.59 -0.01 10.98
C ARG A 131 -4.39 0.59 10.25
N HIS A 132 -4.23 0.25 8.99
CA HIS A 132 -3.20 0.83 8.13
C HIS A 132 -3.78 1.21 6.78
N PHE A 133 -3.43 2.38 6.31
CA PHE A 133 -3.67 2.83 4.94
C PHE A 133 -2.47 3.69 4.54
N THR A 134 -1.43 3.02 4.03
CA THR A 134 -0.09 3.60 3.89
C THR A 134 0.55 3.20 2.58
N PHE A 135 1.16 4.17 1.91
CA PHE A 135 1.82 3.96 0.62
C PHE A 135 3.22 4.57 0.59
N SER A 136 4.07 4.01 -0.24
CA SER A 136 5.41 4.51 -0.52
C SER A 136 5.37 5.79 -1.35
N CYS A 137 6.29 6.70 -1.11
CA CYS A 137 6.49 7.87 -1.97
C CYS A 137 6.81 7.51 -3.44
N ARG A 138 7.22 6.27 -3.72
CA ARG A 138 7.46 5.78 -5.09
C ARG A 138 6.21 5.78 -5.96
N CYS A 139 5.02 5.64 -5.38
CA CYS A 139 3.75 5.73 -6.11
C CYS A 139 3.06 7.10 -5.95
N ALA A 140 3.76 8.10 -5.40
CA ALA A 140 3.22 9.44 -5.31
C ALA A 140 2.85 10.00 -6.69
N GLY A 141 1.65 10.58 -6.81
CA GLY A 141 1.13 11.10 -8.09
C GLY A 141 0.61 10.04 -9.05
N MET A 142 0.71 8.74 -8.74
CA MET A 142 0.16 7.65 -9.55
C MET A 142 -1.32 7.38 -9.27
N ARG A 143 -1.93 8.06 -8.31
CA ARG A 143 -3.32 7.89 -7.85
C ARG A 143 -3.67 6.47 -7.37
N VAL A 144 -2.66 5.69 -7.01
CA VAL A 144 -2.83 4.34 -6.47
C VAL A 144 -3.58 4.38 -5.15
N ASP A 145 -3.25 5.32 -4.27
CA ASP A 145 -3.93 5.55 -2.99
C ASP A 145 -5.41 5.89 -3.18
N ALA A 146 -5.76 6.72 -4.18
CA ALA A 146 -7.14 7.04 -4.51
C ALA A 146 -7.91 5.82 -5.05
N ALA A 147 -7.29 5.03 -5.93
CA ALA A 147 -7.89 3.80 -6.45
C ALA A 147 -8.16 2.80 -5.31
N LEU A 148 -7.19 2.65 -4.39
CA LEU A 148 -7.32 1.77 -3.21
C LEU A 148 -8.37 2.29 -2.22
N ALA A 149 -8.52 3.60 -2.04
CA ALA A 149 -9.58 4.17 -1.21
C ALA A 149 -10.98 3.81 -1.75
N ALA A 150 -11.21 3.99 -3.02
CA ALA A 150 -12.47 3.62 -3.67
C ALA A 150 -12.73 2.10 -3.58
N TRP A 151 -11.71 1.28 -3.84
CA TRP A 151 -11.81 -0.17 -3.72
C TRP A 151 -12.13 -0.62 -2.29
N LEU A 152 -11.45 -0.06 -1.28
CA LEU A 152 -11.65 -0.40 0.12
C LEU A 152 -13.07 -0.06 0.58
N VAL A 153 -13.57 1.12 0.22
CA VAL A 153 -14.94 1.55 0.54
C VAL A 153 -15.97 0.65 -0.12
N ALA A 154 -15.76 0.28 -1.39
CA ALA A 154 -16.67 -0.64 -2.09
C ALA A 154 -16.71 -2.04 -1.46
N ARG A 155 -15.60 -2.48 -0.85
CA ARG A 155 -15.49 -3.82 -0.25
C ARG A 155 -15.94 -3.88 1.21
N LEU A 156 -15.60 -2.88 2.02
CA LEU A 156 -15.79 -2.91 3.49
C LEU A 156 -16.69 -1.77 4.02
N GLY A 157 -17.05 -0.82 3.20
CA GLY A 157 -17.79 0.38 3.60
C GLY A 157 -16.88 1.56 3.98
N THR A 158 -17.49 2.73 4.14
CA THR A 158 -16.77 3.99 4.40
C THR A 158 -16.06 4.02 5.74
N SER A 159 -16.56 3.29 6.75
CA SER A 159 -15.95 3.19 8.07
C SER A 159 -14.56 2.55 8.08
N ALA A 160 -14.22 1.77 7.04
CA ALA A 160 -12.90 1.17 6.87
C ALA A 160 -11.83 2.15 6.34
N LEU A 161 -12.24 3.32 5.81
CA LEU A 161 -11.32 4.32 5.30
C LEU A 161 -10.92 5.31 6.40
N PRO A 162 -9.62 5.63 6.58
CA PRO A 162 -9.21 6.68 7.51
C PRO A 162 -9.78 8.04 7.09
N ALA A 163 -10.22 8.84 8.06
CA ALA A 163 -10.74 10.20 7.80
C ALA A 163 -9.76 11.07 6.98
N ALA A 164 -8.46 10.95 7.23
CA ALA A 164 -7.43 11.66 6.47
C ALA A 164 -7.35 11.26 4.99
N ALA A 165 -7.96 10.13 4.60
CA ALA A 165 -7.98 9.62 3.22
C ALA A 165 -9.32 9.88 2.49
N GLU A 166 -10.33 10.43 3.16
CA GLU A 166 -11.65 10.66 2.57
C GLU A 166 -11.60 11.54 1.31
N GLY A 167 -10.71 12.54 1.27
CA GLY A 167 -10.51 13.39 0.12
C GLY A 167 -10.05 12.65 -1.14
N LEU A 168 -9.48 11.45 -1.01
CA LEU A 168 -9.07 10.62 -2.13
C LEU A 168 -10.25 10.11 -2.97
N LEU A 169 -11.44 9.99 -2.36
CA LEU A 169 -12.64 9.52 -3.07
C LEU A 169 -13.11 10.50 -4.17
N ALA A 170 -12.67 11.77 -4.10
CA ALA A 170 -12.95 12.77 -5.13
C ALA A 170 -11.91 12.79 -6.26
N VAL A 171 -10.85 12.01 -6.15
CA VAL A 171 -9.78 11.95 -7.15
C VAL A 171 -10.13 10.94 -8.24
N ASP A 172 -10.08 11.35 -9.50
CA ASP A 172 -10.21 10.43 -10.63
C ASP A 172 -9.01 9.45 -10.67
N ALA A 173 -9.25 8.21 -10.34
CA ALA A 173 -8.26 7.14 -10.34
C ALA A 173 -8.48 6.12 -11.48
N SER A 174 -9.26 6.47 -12.50
CA SER A 174 -9.61 5.57 -13.63
C SER A 174 -8.41 5.08 -14.45
N ALA A 175 -7.25 5.74 -14.31
CA ALA A 175 -6.00 5.31 -14.93
C ALA A 175 -5.33 4.12 -14.21
N VAL A 176 -5.81 3.72 -13.04
CA VAL A 176 -5.26 2.61 -12.24
C VAL A 176 -6.17 1.40 -12.36
N THR A 177 -5.62 0.29 -12.84
CA THR A 177 -6.30 -1.01 -12.84
C THR A 177 -5.99 -1.74 -11.53
N ILE A 178 -7.04 -2.16 -10.82
CA ILE A 178 -6.91 -2.99 -9.61
C ILE A 178 -7.07 -4.45 -9.98
N VAL A 179 -6.14 -5.27 -9.53
CA VAL A 179 -6.19 -6.74 -9.60
C VAL A 179 -6.15 -7.28 -8.18
N VAL A 180 -7.10 -8.13 -7.83
CA VAL A 180 -7.14 -8.80 -6.53
C VAL A 180 -6.65 -10.22 -6.73
N ASP A 181 -5.62 -10.60 -5.98
CA ASP A 181 -5.01 -11.92 -5.95
C ASP A 181 -5.31 -12.51 -4.56
N ASP A 182 -6.35 -13.35 -4.51
CA ASP A 182 -6.89 -13.98 -3.29
C ASP A 182 -6.24 -15.36 -3.03
#